data_765b1cb8ff93dbebe4eb646939052b5b
#
_entry.id   765b1cb8ff93dbebe4eb646939052b5b
#
_cell.length_a   1.000
_cell.length_b   1.000
_cell.length_c   1.000
_cell.angle_alpha   90.00
_cell.angle_beta   90.00
_cell.angle_gamma   90.00
#
_symmetry.space_group_name_H-M   'P 1'
#
loop_
_entity.id
_entity.type
_entity.pdbx_description
1 polymer ?
#
loop_
_entity_poly.entity_id
_entity_poly.type
_entity_poly.pdbx_seq_one_letter_code
_entity_poly.pdbx_strand_id
1 'polypeptide(L)'
;DIENLLGSRWSILHDPATAKGRAGVALASRTAASSHRVEFGSADFDSAGRWLEADYDVGGRVITVVSTYVHSGEVGSPKQVEKYKFLDSMIERLSVLAEHSDLALVVGDLNVGHRELDIRNWKGNRKNAGFLPEERAYFDKIFAPLGERIECADGTEAIGLGWVDVGRQ
;
A
#
# COMPACT_ATOMS: atom_id res chain seq x y z
N ASP A 1 8.49 11.10 20.83
CA ASP A 1 9.48 11.02 19.75
C ASP A 1 9.91 9.56 19.60
N ILE A 2 9.71 8.99 18.42
CA ILE A 2 9.94 7.57 18.13
C ILE A 2 11.43 7.21 18.23
N GLU A 3 12.31 8.15 17.88
CA GLU A 3 13.76 7.99 17.99
C GLU A 3 14.22 7.78 19.45
N ASN A 4 13.61 8.51 20.37
CA ASN A 4 13.88 8.35 21.80
C ASN A 4 13.39 7.00 22.33
N LEU A 5 12.31 6.45 21.78
CA LEU A 5 11.77 5.16 22.18
C LEU A 5 12.61 3.99 21.66
N LEU A 6 13.06 4.05 20.41
CA LEU A 6 13.80 2.97 19.76
C LEU A 6 15.30 3.01 20.05
N GLY A 7 15.84 4.20 20.34
CA GLY A 7 17.26 4.42 20.63
C GLY A 7 18.14 4.47 19.38
N SER A 8 19.39 4.84 19.55
CA SER A 8 20.36 5.18 18.50
C SER A 8 20.78 4.03 17.56
N ARG A 9 20.32 2.80 17.83
CA ARG A 9 20.61 1.63 16.98
C ARG A 9 19.63 1.43 15.83
N TRP A 10 18.64 2.33 15.70
CA TRP A 10 17.65 2.30 14.64
C TRP A 10 17.84 3.45 13.66
N SER A 11 17.79 3.14 12.39
CA SER A 11 17.62 4.10 11.31
C SER A 11 16.13 4.30 11.09
N ILE A 12 15.67 5.54 11.17
CA ILE A 12 14.25 5.86 11.05
C ILE A 12 14.06 6.80 9.86
N LEU A 13 13.21 6.39 8.94
CA LEU A 13 12.71 7.21 7.85
C LEU A 13 11.24 7.48 8.11
N HIS A 14 10.77 8.68 7.84
CA HIS A 14 9.36 9.01 8.00
C HIS A 14 8.92 10.07 6.98
N ASP A 15 7.68 9.94 6.53
CA ASP A 15 6.97 10.97 5.78
C ASP A 15 5.77 11.42 6.62
N PRO A 16 5.86 12.59 7.29
CA PRO A 16 4.77 13.13 8.08
C PRO A 16 3.69 13.71 7.16
N ALA A 17 2.43 13.56 7.55
CA ALA A 17 1.36 14.27 6.84
C ALA A 17 1.52 15.78 6.93
N THR A 18 1.20 16.45 5.84
CA THR A 18 1.17 17.93 5.79
C THR A 18 0.20 18.52 6.83
N ALA A 19 -0.90 17.82 7.11
CA ALA A 19 -1.87 18.22 8.13
C ALA A 19 -1.67 17.43 9.43
N LYS A 20 -1.43 18.11 10.54
CA LYS A 20 -1.23 17.53 11.87
C LYS A 20 -2.30 16.48 12.21
N GLY A 21 -1.88 15.27 12.64
CA GLY A 21 -2.74 14.23 13.17
C GLY A 21 -3.60 13.48 12.14
N ARG A 22 -3.30 13.56 10.85
CA ARG A 22 -4.14 12.94 9.82
C ARG A 22 -3.55 11.71 9.14
N ALA A 23 -2.26 11.63 9.02
CA ALA A 23 -1.54 10.53 8.37
C ALA A 23 -0.09 10.58 8.82
N GLY A 24 0.73 9.78 8.23
CA GLY A 24 2.16 9.67 8.46
C GLY A 24 2.54 8.22 8.36
N VAL A 25 3.62 7.95 7.63
CA VAL A 25 4.20 6.62 7.48
C VAL A 25 5.65 6.65 7.90
N ALA A 26 6.16 5.53 8.37
CA ALA A 26 7.54 5.42 8.81
C ALA A 26 8.08 4.01 8.57
N LEU A 27 9.40 3.94 8.40
CA LEU A 27 10.18 2.70 8.41
C LEU A 27 11.27 2.83 9.47
N ALA A 28 11.37 1.85 10.34
CA ALA A 28 12.43 1.74 11.32
C ALA A 28 13.21 0.44 11.09
N SER A 29 14.51 0.53 10.86
CA SER A 29 15.35 -0.64 10.60
C SER A 29 16.68 -0.58 11.35
N ARG A 30 17.33 -1.74 11.51
CA ARG A 30 18.69 -1.85 12.07
C ARG A 30 19.77 -1.53 11.04
N THR A 31 19.42 -1.62 9.76
CA THR A 31 20.29 -1.30 8.63
C THR A 31 19.82 0.01 8.03
N ALA A 32 20.74 0.93 7.76
CA ALA A 32 20.41 2.15 7.04
C ALA A 32 19.96 1.81 5.61
N ALA A 33 18.94 2.49 5.13
CA ALA A 33 18.54 2.37 3.74
C ALA A 33 19.60 2.97 2.81
N SER A 34 19.81 2.37 1.66
CA SER A 34 20.70 2.89 0.61
C SER A 34 20.08 4.07 -0.14
N SER A 35 18.76 4.06 -0.27
CA SER A 35 17.97 5.16 -0.81
C SER A 35 16.56 5.15 -0.23
N HIS A 36 15.84 6.26 -0.35
CA HIS A 36 14.42 6.33 -0.02
C HIS A 36 13.70 7.39 -0.85
N ARG A 37 12.38 7.28 -0.94
CA ARG A 37 11.52 8.25 -1.61
C ARG A 37 10.13 8.31 -0.96
N VAL A 38 9.50 9.45 -1.06
CA VAL A 38 8.13 9.69 -0.59
C VAL A 38 7.17 10.00 -1.74
N GLU A 39 7.73 10.24 -2.94
CA GLU A 39 6.97 10.40 -4.18
C GLU A 39 6.66 9.02 -4.78
N PHE A 40 5.43 8.83 -5.24
CA PHE A 40 5.06 7.61 -5.95
C PHE A 40 4.34 7.85 -7.30
N GLY A 41 4.64 9.00 -7.89
CA GLY A 41 4.26 9.31 -9.27
C GLY A 41 2.91 10.03 -9.42
N SER A 42 2.35 10.51 -8.32
CA SER A 42 1.12 11.30 -8.33
C SER A 42 1.31 12.58 -7.52
N ALA A 43 1.28 13.73 -8.19
CA ALA A 43 1.43 15.04 -7.53
C ALA A 43 0.39 15.30 -6.43
N ASP A 44 -0.77 14.63 -6.49
CA ASP A 44 -1.82 14.75 -5.49
C ASP A 44 -1.43 14.09 -4.15
N PHE A 45 -0.52 13.11 -4.20
CA PHE A 45 -0.16 12.27 -3.04
C PHE A 45 1.31 12.32 -2.67
N ASP A 46 2.16 12.93 -3.49
CA ASP A 46 3.57 13.11 -3.18
C ASP A 46 3.73 13.90 -1.88
N SER A 47 4.51 13.37 -0.94
CA SER A 47 4.72 13.96 0.40
C SER A 47 3.42 14.14 1.23
N ALA A 48 2.41 13.31 0.98
CA ALA A 48 1.15 13.35 1.73
C ALA A 48 1.17 12.56 3.04
N GLY A 49 2.30 11.98 3.41
CA GLY A 49 2.43 11.12 4.58
C GLY A 49 1.73 9.78 4.41
N ARG A 50 1.69 9.24 3.20
CA ARG A 50 0.94 8.02 2.89
C ARG A 50 1.74 6.96 2.14
N TRP A 51 2.92 7.32 1.63
CA TRP A 51 3.78 6.40 0.88
C TRP A 51 5.24 6.72 1.16
N LEU A 52 5.98 5.73 1.64
CA LEU A 52 7.41 5.82 1.89
C LEU A 52 8.05 4.52 1.41
N GLU A 53 8.95 4.62 0.46
CA GLU A 53 9.78 3.51 -0.02
C GLU A 53 11.20 3.66 0.51
N ALA A 54 11.82 2.55 0.88
CA ALA A 54 13.24 2.49 1.22
C ALA A 54 13.89 1.25 0.63
N ASP A 55 15.05 1.44 0.02
CA ASP A 55 15.84 0.38 -0.56
C ASP A 55 16.93 -0.05 0.41
N TYR A 56 17.09 -1.34 0.56
CA TYR A 56 18.11 -1.96 1.43
C TYR A 56 18.97 -2.91 0.60
N ASP A 57 20.30 -2.78 0.68
CA ASP A 57 21.19 -3.77 0.12
C ASP A 57 21.36 -4.92 1.14
N VAL A 58 20.95 -6.10 0.73
CA VAL A 58 21.06 -7.31 1.54
C VAL A 58 21.76 -8.40 0.72
N GLY A 59 23.05 -8.53 0.96
CA GLY A 59 23.86 -9.54 0.28
C GLY A 59 23.97 -9.34 -1.23
N GLY A 60 24.04 -8.10 -1.70
CA GLY A 60 24.14 -7.74 -3.11
C GLY A 60 22.81 -7.78 -3.88
N ARG A 61 21.69 -7.88 -3.16
CA ARG A 61 20.32 -7.78 -3.71
C ARG A 61 19.61 -6.57 -3.10
N VAL A 62 18.87 -5.87 -3.92
CA VAL A 62 18.07 -4.75 -3.46
C VAL A 62 16.69 -5.23 -2.99
N ILE A 63 16.38 -4.96 -1.73
CA ILE A 63 15.06 -5.17 -1.16
C ILE A 63 14.40 -3.81 -0.97
N THR A 64 13.28 -3.58 -1.65
CA THR A 64 12.48 -2.37 -1.47
C THR A 64 11.39 -2.64 -0.45
N VAL A 65 11.34 -1.86 0.62
CA VAL A 65 10.26 -1.91 1.62
C VAL A 65 9.42 -0.65 1.51
N VAL A 66 8.12 -0.84 1.38
CA VAL A 66 7.15 0.25 1.29
C VAL A 66 6.31 0.27 2.55
N SER A 67 6.21 1.44 3.20
CA SER A 67 5.23 1.72 4.23
C SER A 67 4.13 2.60 3.64
N THR A 68 2.88 2.11 3.65
CA THR A 68 1.75 2.84 3.06
C THR A 68 0.58 2.97 4.02
N TYR A 69 -0.19 4.06 3.85
CA TYR A 69 -1.44 4.30 4.56
C TYR A 69 -2.52 4.72 3.54
N VAL A 70 -3.27 3.74 3.05
CA VAL A 70 -4.37 3.96 2.11
C VAL A 70 -5.49 4.74 2.81
N HIS A 71 -6.17 5.61 2.08
CA HIS A 71 -7.32 6.36 2.61
C HIS A 71 -8.42 5.41 3.10
N SER A 72 -9.06 5.71 4.24
CA SER A 72 -10.18 4.88 4.73
C SER A 72 -11.40 4.94 3.82
N GLY A 73 -11.60 6.07 3.13
CA GLY A 73 -12.78 6.28 2.29
C GLY A 73 -14.05 6.58 3.11
N GLU A 74 -15.09 6.98 2.38
CA GLU A 74 -16.45 7.18 2.91
C GLU A 74 -17.41 7.16 1.72
N VAL A 75 -18.32 6.19 1.68
CA VAL A 75 -19.24 5.98 0.55
C VAL A 75 -20.01 7.25 0.21
N GLY A 76 -20.03 7.61 -1.07
CA GLY A 76 -20.75 8.79 -1.57
C GLY A 76 -20.09 10.14 -1.26
N SER A 77 -18.86 10.15 -0.74
CA SER A 77 -18.14 11.37 -0.41
C SER A 77 -16.89 11.59 -1.28
N PRO A 78 -16.32 12.81 -1.31
CA PRO A 78 -15.04 13.08 -1.96
C PRO A 78 -13.89 12.21 -1.43
N LYS A 79 -13.94 11.77 -0.17
CA LYS A 79 -12.91 10.87 0.42
C LYS A 79 -12.86 9.51 -0.26
N GLN A 80 -14.00 9.00 -0.75
CA GLN A 80 -14.03 7.75 -1.52
C GLN A 80 -13.37 7.93 -2.88
N VAL A 81 -13.59 9.08 -3.52
CA VAL A 81 -12.95 9.42 -4.80
C VAL A 81 -11.43 9.53 -4.62
N GLU A 82 -10.99 10.18 -3.55
CA GLU A 82 -9.57 10.30 -3.19
C GLU A 82 -8.93 8.92 -2.96
N LYS A 83 -9.64 8.02 -2.28
CA LYS A 83 -9.19 6.65 -2.08
C LYS A 83 -8.97 5.90 -3.40
N TYR A 84 -9.90 6.00 -4.35
CA TYR A 84 -9.75 5.35 -5.65
C TYR A 84 -8.57 5.93 -6.44
N LYS A 85 -8.40 7.24 -6.47
CA LYS A 85 -7.23 7.86 -7.10
C LYS A 85 -5.91 7.37 -6.48
N PHE A 86 -5.87 7.21 -5.15
CA PHE A 86 -4.70 6.67 -4.49
C PHE A 86 -4.45 5.21 -4.87
N LEU A 87 -5.49 4.39 -4.93
CA LEU A 87 -5.39 2.98 -5.34
C LEU A 87 -4.96 2.85 -6.82
N ASP A 88 -5.42 3.74 -7.71
CA ASP A 88 -4.97 3.80 -9.10
C ASP A 88 -3.46 4.07 -9.18
N SER A 89 -2.98 5.11 -8.49
CA SER A 89 -1.55 5.43 -8.42
C SER A 89 -0.73 4.30 -7.77
N MET A 90 -1.29 3.63 -6.77
CA MET A 90 -0.67 2.47 -6.13
C MET A 90 -0.50 1.30 -7.13
N ILE A 91 -1.51 1.00 -7.95
CA ILE A 91 -1.42 -0.03 -9.00
C ILE A 91 -0.27 0.29 -9.97
N GLU A 92 -0.19 1.53 -10.44
CA GLU A 92 0.88 1.95 -11.34
C GLU A 92 2.26 1.79 -10.68
N ARG A 93 2.39 2.21 -9.43
CA ARG A 93 3.66 2.10 -8.71
C ARG A 93 4.06 0.66 -8.41
N LEU A 94 3.10 -0.21 -8.05
CA LEU A 94 3.36 -1.64 -7.83
C LEU A 94 3.87 -2.32 -9.11
N SER A 95 3.37 -1.95 -10.28
CA SER A 95 3.88 -2.47 -11.55
C SER A 95 5.35 -2.08 -11.77
N VAL A 96 5.71 -0.82 -11.51
CA VAL A 96 7.10 -0.35 -11.59
C VAL A 96 8.01 -1.06 -10.59
N LEU A 97 7.55 -1.27 -9.36
CA LEU A 97 8.33 -1.98 -8.34
C LEU A 97 8.60 -3.43 -8.71
N ALA A 98 7.62 -4.12 -9.31
CA ALA A 98 7.78 -5.50 -9.77
C ALA A 98 8.82 -5.63 -10.90
N GLU A 99 9.05 -4.58 -11.69
CA GLU A 99 10.04 -4.58 -12.76
C GLU A 99 11.46 -4.22 -12.31
N HIS A 100 11.60 -3.39 -11.26
CA HIS A 100 12.87 -2.76 -10.90
C HIS A 100 13.48 -3.24 -9.59
N SER A 101 12.76 -4.00 -8.78
CA SER A 101 13.24 -4.52 -7.50
C SER A 101 13.45 -6.02 -7.56
N ASP A 102 14.56 -6.51 -7.00
CA ASP A 102 14.78 -7.94 -6.82
C ASP A 102 13.73 -8.57 -5.91
N LEU A 103 13.31 -7.80 -4.90
CA LEU A 103 12.25 -8.16 -3.97
C LEU A 103 11.61 -6.88 -3.43
N ALA A 104 10.30 -6.77 -3.49
CA ALA A 104 9.55 -5.67 -2.91
C ALA A 104 8.54 -6.17 -1.88
N LEU A 105 8.47 -5.49 -0.74
CA LEU A 105 7.53 -5.76 0.35
C LEU A 105 6.72 -4.51 0.65
N VAL A 106 5.40 -4.61 0.54
CA VAL A 106 4.48 -3.51 0.88
C VAL A 106 3.78 -3.84 2.20
N VAL A 107 3.90 -2.94 3.15
CA VAL A 107 3.31 -3.06 4.49
C VAL A 107 2.58 -1.78 4.86
N GLY A 108 1.63 -1.88 5.79
CA GLY A 108 0.88 -0.73 6.29
C GLY A 108 -0.59 -0.98 6.44
N ASP A 109 -1.36 0.09 6.61
CA ASP A 109 -2.82 0.04 6.68
C ASP A 109 -3.42 0.24 5.28
N LEU A 110 -3.86 -0.83 4.67
CA LEU A 110 -4.43 -0.82 3.32
C LEU A 110 -5.90 -0.38 3.29
N ASN A 111 -6.56 -0.30 4.45
CA ASN A 111 -7.96 0.12 4.57
C ASN A 111 -8.94 -0.59 3.61
N VAL A 112 -8.60 -1.80 3.17
CA VAL A 112 -9.44 -2.67 2.34
C VAL A 112 -9.34 -4.10 2.84
N GLY A 113 -10.47 -4.70 3.15
CA GLY A 113 -10.57 -6.15 3.28
C GLY A 113 -10.78 -6.76 1.90
N HIS A 114 -9.86 -7.62 1.46
CA HIS A 114 -9.93 -8.24 0.14
C HIS A 114 -10.95 -9.38 0.08
N ARG A 115 -10.90 -10.28 1.06
CA ARG A 115 -11.77 -11.46 1.14
C ARG A 115 -12.69 -11.40 2.37
N GLU A 116 -13.70 -12.26 2.37
CA GLU A 116 -14.66 -12.35 3.47
C GLU A 116 -14.01 -12.68 4.82
N LEU A 117 -12.88 -13.38 4.79
CA LEU A 117 -12.07 -13.74 5.96
C LEU A 117 -11.39 -12.53 6.62
N ASP A 118 -11.20 -11.43 5.90
CA ASP A 118 -10.49 -10.26 6.40
C ASP A 118 -11.36 -9.40 7.32
N ILE A 119 -12.68 -9.58 7.27
CA ILE A 119 -13.63 -8.77 8.04
C ILE A 119 -14.61 -9.65 8.80
N ARG A 120 -14.65 -9.48 10.12
CA ARG A 120 -15.52 -10.28 11.01
C ARG A 120 -17.00 -10.25 10.63
N ASN A 121 -17.54 -9.12 10.19
CA ASN A 121 -18.94 -8.93 9.78
C ASN A 121 -19.02 -8.54 8.31
N TRP A 122 -18.42 -9.34 7.43
CA TRP A 122 -18.34 -9.02 6.02
C TRP A 122 -19.72 -8.82 5.35
N LYS A 123 -20.74 -9.59 5.76
CA LYS A 123 -22.11 -9.47 5.21
C LYS A 123 -22.70 -8.10 5.43
N GLY A 124 -22.49 -7.53 6.63
CA GLY A 124 -22.93 -6.19 6.99
C GLY A 124 -22.09 -5.07 6.35
N ASN A 125 -20.84 -5.39 5.94
CA ASN A 125 -19.90 -4.41 5.42
C ASN A 125 -19.83 -4.31 3.88
N ARG A 126 -20.60 -5.15 3.15
CA ARG A 126 -20.56 -5.17 1.67
C ARG A 126 -20.87 -3.84 0.98
N LYS A 127 -21.50 -2.91 1.67
CA LYS A 127 -21.85 -1.59 1.17
C LYS A 127 -21.10 -0.46 1.88
N ASN A 128 -20.10 -0.80 2.68
CA ASN A 128 -19.31 0.15 3.46
C ASN A 128 -17.90 0.30 2.85
N ALA A 129 -17.36 1.51 2.95
CA ALA A 129 -15.96 1.75 2.60
C ALA A 129 -15.03 0.77 3.38
N GLY A 130 -13.99 0.28 2.69
CA GLY A 130 -13.11 -0.77 3.19
C GLY A 130 -13.53 -2.18 2.77
N PHE A 131 -14.73 -2.39 2.19
CA PHE A 131 -15.16 -3.70 1.69
C PHE A 131 -16.11 -3.62 0.48
N LEU A 132 -16.10 -2.52 -0.23
CA LEU A 132 -16.86 -2.37 -1.47
C LEU A 132 -16.33 -3.32 -2.56
N PRO A 133 -17.18 -3.83 -3.46
CA PRO A 133 -16.71 -4.63 -4.59
C PRO A 133 -15.62 -3.93 -5.41
N GLU A 134 -15.77 -2.65 -5.65
CA GLU A 134 -14.82 -1.81 -6.40
C GLU A 134 -13.46 -1.70 -5.68
N GLU A 135 -13.44 -1.61 -4.36
CA GLU A 135 -12.20 -1.61 -3.59
C GLU A 135 -11.51 -2.98 -3.61
N ARG A 136 -12.29 -4.05 -3.52
CA ARG A 136 -11.79 -5.42 -3.58
C ARG A 136 -11.22 -5.78 -4.94
N ALA A 137 -11.78 -5.21 -6.02
CA ALA A 137 -11.30 -5.39 -7.38
C ALA A 137 -9.84 -4.96 -7.56
N TYR A 138 -9.37 -3.90 -6.88
CA TYR A 138 -7.95 -3.54 -6.86
C TYR A 138 -7.08 -4.67 -6.32
N PHE A 139 -7.51 -5.33 -5.25
CA PHE A 139 -6.76 -6.42 -4.63
C PHE A 139 -6.89 -7.73 -5.41
N ASP A 140 -8.00 -7.97 -6.10
CA ASP A 140 -8.11 -9.07 -7.07
C ASP A 140 -7.03 -8.91 -8.15
N LYS A 141 -6.87 -7.71 -8.72
CA LYS A 141 -5.85 -7.39 -9.71
C LYS A 141 -4.42 -7.52 -9.14
N ILE A 142 -4.16 -7.02 -7.93
CA ILE A 142 -2.83 -7.09 -7.30
C ILE A 142 -2.40 -8.54 -7.10
N PHE A 143 -3.28 -9.40 -6.60
CA PHE A 143 -2.94 -10.77 -6.19
C PHE A 143 -3.22 -11.85 -7.23
N ALA A 144 -3.85 -11.53 -8.34
CA ALA A 144 -3.98 -12.48 -9.44
C ALA A 144 -2.62 -12.80 -10.07
N PRO A 145 -2.42 -14.02 -10.59
CA PRO A 145 -1.17 -14.38 -11.25
C PRO A 145 -0.78 -13.39 -12.35
N LEU A 146 0.51 -13.12 -12.47
CA LEU A 146 1.04 -12.14 -13.42
C LEU A 146 0.58 -12.43 -14.85
N GLY A 147 -0.04 -11.44 -15.47
CA GLY A 147 -0.51 -11.52 -16.86
C GLY A 147 -1.80 -12.31 -17.06
N GLU A 148 -2.37 -12.93 -16.02
CA GLU A 148 -3.64 -13.64 -16.11
C GLU A 148 -4.82 -12.67 -16.18
N ARG A 149 -5.77 -12.96 -17.10
CA ARG A 149 -7.04 -12.23 -17.17
C ARG A 149 -8.01 -12.81 -16.15
N ILE A 150 -8.57 -11.96 -15.32
CA ILE A 150 -9.51 -12.33 -14.26
C ILE A 150 -10.78 -11.48 -14.31
N GLU A 151 -11.87 -12.00 -13.78
CA GLU A 151 -13.05 -11.23 -13.37
C GLU A 151 -12.91 -10.80 -11.91
N CYS A 152 -13.08 -9.51 -11.66
CA CYS A 152 -12.94 -8.91 -10.33
C CYS A 152 -14.25 -8.92 -9.54
N ALA A 153 -14.17 -8.59 -8.25
CA ALA A 153 -15.31 -8.60 -7.33
C ALA A 153 -16.45 -7.64 -7.72
N ASP A 154 -16.16 -6.61 -8.50
CA ASP A 154 -17.12 -5.63 -9.05
C ASP A 154 -17.66 -6.01 -10.43
N GLY A 155 -17.25 -7.15 -10.98
CA GLY A 155 -17.64 -7.64 -12.31
C GLY A 155 -16.81 -7.05 -13.45
N THR A 156 -15.79 -6.25 -13.18
CA THR A 156 -14.85 -5.79 -14.22
C THR A 156 -13.81 -6.85 -14.53
N GLU A 157 -13.19 -6.75 -15.72
CA GLU A 157 -12.03 -7.57 -16.09
C GLU A 157 -10.72 -6.83 -15.79
N ALA A 158 -9.71 -7.55 -15.31
CA ALA A 158 -8.37 -7.02 -15.06
C ALA A 158 -7.28 -8.03 -15.47
N ILE A 159 -6.04 -7.54 -15.58
CA ILE A 159 -4.84 -8.36 -15.73
C ILE A 159 -4.09 -8.39 -14.40
N GLY A 160 -3.78 -9.59 -13.92
CA GLY A 160 -3.09 -9.81 -12.65
C GLY A 160 -1.67 -9.23 -12.62
N LEU A 161 -1.27 -8.71 -11.46
CA LEU A 161 0.06 -8.14 -11.22
C LEU A 161 1.04 -9.12 -10.56
N GLY A 162 0.58 -10.27 -10.09
CA GLY A 162 1.42 -11.34 -9.55
C GLY A 162 2.00 -11.07 -8.16
N TRP A 163 1.48 -10.12 -7.42
CA TRP A 163 1.87 -9.90 -6.02
C TRP A 163 1.32 -11.01 -5.11
N VAL A 164 2.00 -11.25 -4.01
CA VAL A 164 1.65 -12.33 -3.07
C VAL A 164 1.20 -11.74 -1.75
N ASP A 165 0.03 -12.15 -1.27
CA ASP A 165 -0.44 -11.86 0.10
C ASP A 165 0.28 -12.80 1.09
N VAL A 166 1.37 -12.32 1.70
CA VAL A 166 2.19 -13.10 2.63
C VAL A 166 1.48 -13.40 3.96
N GLY A 167 0.44 -12.65 4.29
CA GLY A 167 -0.39 -12.89 5.48
C GLY A 167 -1.39 -14.04 5.30
N ARG A 168 -1.55 -14.52 4.08
CA ARG A 168 -2.59 -15.50 3.71
C ARG A 168 -2.03 -16.84 3.24
N GLN A 169 -0.79 -17.12 3.49
CA GLN A 169 -0.14 -18.39 3.15
C GLN A 169 -0.42 -19.49 4.16
#